data_8ecd7897a8de567778e61b9f1232e87b
#
_entry.id   8ecd7897a8de567778e61b9f1232e87b
#
_cell.length_a   1.000
_cell.length_b   1.000
_cell.length_c   1.000
_cell.angle_alpha   90.00
_cell.angle_beta   90.00
_cell.angle_gamma   90.00
#
_symmetry.space_group_name_H-M   'P 1'
#
loop_
_entity.id
_entity.type
_entity.pdbx_description
1 polymer ?
#
loop_
_entity_poly.entity_id
_entity_poly.type
_entity_poly.pdbx_seq_one_letter_code
_entity_poly.pdbx_strand_id
1 'polypeptide(L)' 'MENVRKIQEVLSDVESDVMKFGSGNKSAGTRIRKAMQEIKVLAQQVRSDVQTAKNSG' A
#
# COMPACT_ATOMS: atom_id res chain seq x y z
N MET A 1 10.97 -9.91 0.88
CA MET A 1 11.04 -8.48 0.55
C MET A 1 10.29 -7.64 1.54
N GLU A 2 10.99 -6.78 2.22
CA GLU A 2 10.42 -5.94 3.27
C GLU A 2 9.33 -5.01 2.74
N ASN A 3 9.57 -4.39 1.59
CA ASN A 3 8.59 -3.46 1.04
C ASN A 3 7.32 -4.15 0.56
N VAL A 4 7.41 -5.38 0.10
CA VAL A 4 6.22 -6.18 -0.26
C VAL A 4 5.40 -6.47 1.00
N ARG A 5 6.07 -6.80 2.10
CA ARG A 5 5.40 -7.05 3.38
C ARG A 5 4.68 -5.80 3.86
N LYS A 6 5.31 -4.63 3.72
CA LYS A 6 4.69 -3.35 4.10
C LYS A 6 3.44 -3.07 3.27
N ILE A 7 3.47 -3.38 1.98
CA ILE A 7 2.28 -3.24 1.11
C ILE A 7 1.15 -4.13 1.64
N GLN A 8 1.46 -5.37 2.01
CA GLN A 8 0.47 -6.30 2.53
C GLN A 8 -0.15 -5.77 3.83
N GLU A 9 0.67 -5.17 4.70
CA GLU A 9 0.18 -4.57 5.93
C GLU A 9 -0.76 -3.40 5.66
N VAL A 10 -0.39 -2.51 4.72
CA VAL A 10 -1.24 -1.37 4.35
C VAL A 10 -2.56 -1.86 3.78
N LEU A 11 -2.53 -2.87 2.91
CA LEU A 11 -3.75 -3.44 2.34
C LEU A 11 -4.65 -4.04 3.42
N SER A 12 -4.06 -4.74 4.37
CA SER A 12 -4.81 -5.31 5.48
C SER A 12 -5.51 -4.24 6.31
N ASP A 13 -4.78 -3.16 6.60
CA ASP A 13 -5.32 -2.05 7.39
C ASP A 13 -6.44 -1.32 6.65
N VAL A 14 -6.33 -1.19 5.33
CA VAL A 14 -7.31 -0.44 4.54
C VAL A 14 -8.62 -1.21 4.30
N GLU A 15 -8.61 -2.52 4.48
CA GLU A 15 -9.82 -3.35 4.27
C GLU A 15 -11.00 -2.87 5.12
N SER A 16 -10.74 -2.55 6.37
CA SER A 16 -11.76 -2.05 7.29
C SER A 16 -12.31 -0.70 6.81
N ASP A 17 -11.45 0.17 6.28
CA ASP A 17 -11.88 1.47 5.75
C ASP A 17 -12.71 1.30 4.48
N VAL A 18 -12.39 0.32 3.64
CA VAL A 18 -13.18 0.02 2.44
C VAL A 18 -14.62 -0.35 2.84
N MET A 19 -14.77 -1.18 3.87
CA MET A 19 -16.09 -1.56 4.37
C MET A 19 -16.84 -0.37 4.93
N LYS A 20 -16.18 0.47 5.72
CA LYS A 20 -16.76 1.68 6.31
C LYS A 20 -17.20 2.66 5.22
N PHE A 21 -16.39 2.83 4.19
CA PHE A 21 -16.70 3.71 3.08
C PHE A 21 -17.96 3.23 2.35
N GLY A 22 -18.09 1.91 2.13
CA GLY A 22 -19.27 1.31 1.53
C GLY A 22 -20.53 1.52 2.35
N SER A 23 -20.40 1.72 3.67
CA SER A 23 -21.50 2.00 4.59
C SER A 23 -21.80 3.50 4.72
N GLY A 24 -21.13 4.35 3.97
CA GLY A 24 -21.38 5.79 3.96
C GLY A 24 -20.44 6.63 4.81
N ASN A 25 -19.39 6.04 5.37
CA ASN A 25 -18.41 6.78 6.16
C ASN A 25 -17.42 7.50 5.25
N LYS A 26 -17.60 8.81 5.07
CA LYS A 26 -16.78 9.59 4.16
C LYS A 26 -15.33 9.75 4.62
N SER A 27 -15.10 9.73 5.93
CA SER A 27 -13.74 9.81 6.48
C SER A 27 -12.90 8.61 6.07
N ALA A 28 -13.54 7.46 5.89
CA ALA A 28 -12.84 6.26 5.44
C ALA A 28 -12.27 6.45 4.03
N GLY A 29 -12.96 7.21 3.17
CA GLY A 29 -12.47 7.51 1.83
C GLY A 29 -11.13 8.25 1.85
N THR A 30 -10.98 9.20 2.76
CA THR A 30 -9.73 9.95 2.93
C THR A 30 -8.60 9.00 3.36
N ARG A 31 -8.88 8.08 4.28
CA ARG A 31 -7.89 7.10 4.73
C ARG A 31 -7.51 6.14 3.61
N ILE A 32 -8.48 5.72 2.79
CA ILE A 32 -8.22 4.84 1.64
C ILE A 32 -7.27 5.54 0.65
N ARG A 33 -7.54 6.81 0.33
CA ARG A 33 -6.70 7.55 -0.60
C ARG A 33 -5.27 7.68 -0.09
N LYS A 34 -5.14 7.94 1.22
CA LYS A 34 -3.84 8.06 1.86
C LYS A 34 -3.08 6.75 1.82
N ALA A 35 -3.78 5.63 2.07
CA ALA A 35 -3.18 4.30 2.00
C ALA A 35 -2.71 3.97 0.57
N MET A 36 -3.49 4.35 -0.44
CA MET A 36 -3.09 4.12 -1.84
C MET A 36 -1.85 4.93 -2.21
N GLN A 37 -1.72 6.14 -1.68
CA GLN A 37 -0.52 6.96 -1.87
C GLN A 37 0.71 6.27 -1.29
N GLU A 38 0.56 5.71 -0.10
CA GLU A 38 1.62 4.95 0.56
C GLU A 38 2.00 3.70 -0.23
N ILE A 39 1.01 2.97 -0.74
CA ILE A 39 1.25 1.80 -1.58
C ILE A 39 2.00 2.18 -2.85
N LYS A 40 1.65 3.32 -3.45
CA LYS A 40 2.34 3.81 -4.64
C LYS A 40 3.84 3.98 -4.39
N VAL A 41 4.19 4.60 -3.27
CA VAL A 41 5.59 4.80 -2.88
C VAL A 41 6.28 3.45 -2.63
N LEU A 42 5.61 2.57 -1.90
CA LEU A 42 6.17 1.24 -1.61
C LEU A 42 6.34 0.40 -2.88
N ALA A 43 5.40 0.52 -3.82
CA ALA A 43 5.49 -0.19 -5.10
C ALA A 43 6.74 0.25 -5.88
N GLN A 44 7.04 1.54 -5.86
CA GLN A 44 8.26 2.05 -6.50
C GLN A 44 9.51 1.50 -5.81
N GLN A 45 9.48 1.40 -4.47
CA GLN A 45 10.58 0.83 -3.72
C GLN A 45 10.79 -0.64 -4.08
N VAL A 46 9.71 -1.40 -4.26
CA VAL A 46 9.82 -2.80 -4.68
C VAL A 46 10.48 -2.91 -6.05
N ARG A 47 10.10 -2.05 -6.99
CA ARG A 47 10.71 -2.04 -8.32
C ARG A 47 12.21 -1.73 -8.24
N SER A 48 12.57 -0.78 -7.38
CA SER A 48 13.97 -0.42 -7.14
C SER A 48 14.73 -1.59 -6.51
N ASP A 49 14.11 -2.28 -5.54
CA ASP A 49 14.72 -3.44 -4.88
C ASP A 49 15.01 -4.56 -5.88
N VAL A 50 14.07 -4.81 -6.78
CA VAL A 50 14.24 -5.83 -7.82
C VAL A 50 15.36 -5.44 -8.77
N GLN A 51 15.40 -4.17 -9.18
CA GLN A 51 16.44 -3.67 -10.08
C GLN A 51 17.83 -3.79 -9.45
N THR A 52 17.93 -3.43 -8.18
CA THR A 52 19.19 -3.53 -7.42
C THR A 52 19.66 -4.98 -7.32
N ALA A 53 18.77 -5.89 -6.98
CA ALA A 53 19.09 -7.31 -6.88
C ALA A 53 19.54 -7.87 -8.23
N LYS A 54 18.86 -7.46 -9.31
CA LYS A 54 19.21 -7.89 -10.66
C LYS A 54 20.57 -7.38 -11.08
N ASN A 55 20.90 -6.13 -10.73
CA ASN A 55 22.16 -5.51 -11.12
C ASN A 55 23.35 -6.01 -10.29
N SER A 56 23.12 -6.47 -9.08
CA SER A 56 24.18 -6.98 -8.22
C SER A 56 24.47 -8.46 -8.41
N GLY A 57 23.66 -9.14 -9.19
CA GLY A 57 23.84 -10.55 -9.53
C GLY A 57 24.69 -10.75 -10.80
#